data_82172c3a8c9bb85b3ef5c5ba19d1a3ac
#
_entry.id   82172c3a8c9bb85b3ef5c5ba19d1a3ac
#
_cell.length_a   1.000
_cell.length_b   1.000
_cell.length_c   1.000
_cell.angle_alpha   90.00
_cell.angle_beta   90.00
_cell.angle_gamma   90.00
#
_symmetry.space_group_name_H-M   'P 1'
#
loop_
_entity.id
_entity.type
_entity.pdbx_description
1 polymer ?
#
loop_
_entity_poly.entity_id
_entity_poly.type
_entity_poly.pdbx_seq_one_letter_code
_entity_poly.pdbx_strand_id
1 'polypeptide(L)'
;MTFLVISVILSLVIRLQKLEKPAIGGGCRGPSPFSLSGTFCSEVHMSKPFITYTAQVEKLKNEKNLVITDDDFAVESLQNISYYALIGGYKHPFIDIHTRKYINEACFEDIVALYEFDEELRGIFFKYLCRVERKMRSSISYHFCKKHGERQEEYLNSNNYGNIPKNKNGITKLIKMLDMMANKNKDHEYLVYQRNKYHNIPLWVIMNTLTFGQISKMFEFLPQNMQGAICQDFGNVKKNEMIKYLKVLTLYRNCLLYTSDA
;
A
#
# COMPACT_ATOMS: atom_id res chain seq x y z
N MET A 1 20.42 12.16 9.18
CA MET A 1 19.75 10.90 9.51
C MET A 1 18.65 10.50 8.52
N THR A 2 17.76 11.39 8.09
CA THR A 2 16.64 11.05 7.18
C THR A 2 17.10 10.52 5.81
N PHE A 3 18.20 11.00 5.25
CA PHE A 3 18.74 10.55 3.96
C PHE A 3 19.31 9.12 4.01
N LEU A 4 19.96 8.75 5.12
CA LEU A 4 20.51 7.41 5.28
C LEU A 4 19.42 6.36 5.35
N VAL A 5 18.32 6.65 6.05
CA VAL A 5 17.18 5.74 6.20
C VAL A 5 16.42 5.57 4.89
N ILE A 6 16.21 6.66 4.14
CA ILE A 6 15.59 6.59 2.80
C ILE A 6 16.47 5.76 1.86
N SER A 7 17.79 5.95 1.90
CA SER A 7 18.75 5.16 1.09
C SER A 7 18.75 3.68 1.47
N VAL A 8 18.65 3.36 2.77
CA VAL A 8 18.58 1.97 3.26
C VAL A 8 17.26 1.31 2.86
N ILE A 9 16.12 1.99 3.01
CA ILE A 9 14.83 1.49 2.56
C ILE A 9 14.82 1.26 1.05
N LEU A 10 15.33 2.20 0.26
CA LEU A 10 15.46 2.05 -1.19
C LEU A 10 16.39 0.89 -1.57
N SER A 11 17.51 0.70 -0.85
CA SER A 11 18.45 -0.41 -1.06
C SER A 11 17.83 -1.77 -0.71
N LEU A 12 17.06 -1.86 0.40
CA LEU A 12 16.32 -3.05 0.78
C LEU A 12 15.23 -3.40 -0.24
N VAL A 13 14.46 -2.42 -0.69
CA VAL A 13 13.43 -2.58 -1.73
C VAL A 13 14.03 -3.12 -3.03
N ILE A 14 15.19 -2.60 -3.46
CA ILE A 14 15.90 -3.07 -4.67
C ILE A 14 16.39 -4.52 -4.49
N ARG A 15 16.87 -4.88 -3.30
CA ARG A 15 17.31 -6.25 -3.01
C ARG A 15 16.16 -7.24 -3.00
N LEU A 16 15.01 -6.86 -2.41
CA LEU A 16 13.80 -7.69 -2.38
C LEU A 16 13.21 -7.89 -3.78
N GLN A 17 13.21 -6.88 -4.67
CA GLN A 17 12.79 -7.03 -6.07
C GLN A 17 13.67 -8.00 -6.89
N LYS A 18 14.94 -8.17 -6.50
CA LYS A 18 15.84 -9.16 -7.14
C LYS A 18 15.55 -10.60 -6.67
N LEU A 19 14.92 -10.76 -5.51
CA LEU A 19 14.54 -12.07 -4.97
C LEU A 19 13.15 -12.53 -5.47
N GLU A 20 12.26 -11.61 -5.87
CA GLU A 20 10.95 -11.91 -6.45
C GLU A 20 11.04 -12.10 -7.97
N LYS A 21 11.65 -13.18 -8.41
CA LYS A 21 11.34 -13.82 -9.69
C LYS A 21 10.94 -15.28 -9.43
N PRO A 22 9.73 -15.57 -9.02
CA PRO A 22 9.13 -16.85 -9.37
C PRO A 22 8.67 -16.75 -10.83
N ALA A 23 9.08 -17.70 -11.64
CA ALA A 23 8.52 -17.96 -12.95
C ALA A 23 7.04 -18.33 -12.77
N ILE A 24 6.13 -17.39 -12.96
CA ILE A 24 4.70 -17.67 -13.11
C ILE A 24 4.40 -17.61 -14.61
N GLY A 25 4.72 -18.69 -15.29
CA GLY A 25 4.08 -19.09 -16.51
C GLY A 25 2.88 -19.97 -16.15
N GLY A 26 1.68 -19.45 -16.24
CA GLY A 26 0.47 -20.20 -16.00
C GLY A 26 -0.76 -19.32 -16.24
N GLY A 27 -1.12 -19.14 -17.52
CA GLY A 27 -2.35 -18.47 -17.90
C GLY A 27 -3.56 -19.23 -17.37
N CYS A 28 -4.33 -18.66 -16.47
CA CYS A 28 -5.65 -19.14 -16.12
C CYS A 28 -6.61 -18.87 -17.29
N ARG A 29 -6.89 -19.89 -18.09
CA ARG A 29 -8.05 -19.89 -18.99
C ARG A 29 -9.29 -20.10 -18.13
N GLY A 30 -10.21 -19.16 -18.16
CA GLY A 30 -11.54 -19.32 -17.58
C GLY A 30 -12.32 -20.44 -18.28
N PRO A 31 -13.19 -21.16 -17.58
CA PRO A 31 -14.00 -22.22 -18.18
C PRO A 31 -15.08 -21.66 -19.10
N SER A 32 -15.19 -22.27 -20.29
CA SER A 32 -16.28 -22.07 -21.25
C SER A 32 -17.63 -22.55 -20.67
N PRO A 33 -18.76 -22.00 -21.11
CA PRO A 33 -20.06 -22.41 -20.61
C PRO A 33 -20.44 -23.77 -21.18
N PHE A 34 -20.43 -24.80 -20.33
CA PHE A 34 -21.00 -26.10 -20.65
C PHE A 34 -22.46 -26.17 -20.16
N SER A 35 -23.35 -26.57 -21.05
CA SER A 35 -24.76 -26.81 -20.78
C SER A 35 -24.94 -27.91 -19.74
N LEU A 36 -25.69 -27.66 -18.71
CA LEU A 36 -26.06 -28.60 -17.67
C LEU A 36 -27.52 -29.04 -17.82
N SER A 37 -27.70 -30.25 -18.26
CA SER A 37 -28.87 -31.06 -17.92
C SER A 37 -28.50 -31.94 -16.72
N GLY A 38 -29.25 -31.86 -15.65
CA GLY A 38 -29.39 -32.97 -14.72
C GLY A 38 -28.83 -32.82 -13.32
N THR A 39 -29.70 -32.92 -12.38
CA THR A 39 -29.58 -33.28 -10.95
C THR A 39 -29.16 -32.17 -9.99
N PHE A 40 -30.18 -31.63 -9.36
CA PHE A 40 -30.09 -30.75 -8.20
C PHE A 40 -29.50 -31.54 -7.02
N CYS A 41 -28.20 -31.52 -6.89
CA CYS A 41 -27.53 -31.92 -5.67
C CYS A 41 -27.57 -30.68 -4.75
N SER A 42 -28.34 -30.72 -3.67
CA SER A 42 -28.36 -29.69 -2.64
C SER A 42 -26.96 -29.58 -2.04
N GLU A 43 -26.18 -28.59 -2.45
CA GLU A 43 -24.97 -28.23 -1.77
C GLU A 43 -25.35 -27.80 -0.35
N VAL A 44 -25.08 -28.69 0.61
CA VAL A 44 -25.15 -28.35 2.03
C VAL A 44 -24.10 -27.27 2.24
N HIS A 45 -24.51 -26.01 2.33
CA HIS A 45 -23.69 -24.91 2.81
C HIS A 45 -23.26 -25.23 4.24
N MET A 46 -22.13 -25.92 4.40
CA MET A 46 -21.50 -26.15 5.70
C MET A 46 -20.90 -24.82 6.17
N SER A 47 -21.70 -24.03 6.87
CA SER A 47 -21.19 -22.88 7.63
C SER A 47 -20.26 -23.39 8.73
N LYS A 48 -19.09 -22.74 8.89
CA LYS A 48 -18.21 -23.05 10.02
C LYS A 48 -18.92 -22.65 11.32
N PRO A 49 -19.07 -23.57 12.28
CA PRO A 49 -19.72 -23.23 13.54
C PRO A 49 -18.88 -22.19 14.30
N PHE A 50 -19.56 -21.34 15.06
CA PHE A 50 -18.90 -20.46 16.03
C PHE A 50 -18.27 -21.31 17.14
N ILE A 51 -17.03 -20.97 17.52
CA ILE A 51 -16.31 -21.57 18.66
C ILE A 51 -15.75 -20.47 19.55
N THR A 52 -15.81 -20.66 20.87
CA THR A 52 -15.30 -19.72 21.86
C THR A 52 -13.77 -19.61 21.79
N TYR A 53 -13.17 -18.56 22.34
CA TYR A 53 -11.71 -18.42 22.40
C TYR A 53 -11.04 -19.60 23.10
N THR A 54 -11.58 -20.07 24.22
CA THR A 54 -11.08 -21.25 24.92
C THR A 54 -11.11 -22.49 24.02
N ALA A 55 -12.20 -22.73 23.31
CA ALA A 55 -12.30 -23.85 22.38
C ALA A 55 -11.35 -23.70 21.16
N GLN A 56 -11.00 -22.45 20.77
CA GLN A 56 -9.96 -22.21 19.74
C GLN A 56 -8.58 -22.61 20.27
N VAL A 57 -8.25 -22.28 21.52
CA VAL A 57 -6.99 -22.67 22.17
C VAL A 57 -6.90 -24.20 22.28
N GLU A 58 -7.93 -24.86 22.79
CA GLU A 58 -7.99 -26.33 22.86
C GLU A 58 -7.81 -27.00 21.48
N LYS A 59 -8.42 -26.44 20.45
CA LYS A 59 -8.28 -26.92 19.08
C LYS A 59 -6.84 -26.80 18.56
N LEU A 60 -6.14 -25.69 18.86
CA LEU A 60 -4.74 -25.50 18.50
C LEU A 60 -3.84 -26.52 19.19
N LYS A 61 -4.07 -26.81 20.47
CA LYS A 61 -3.34 -27.82 21.24
C LYS A 61 -3.60 -29.24 20.70
N ASN A 62 -4.85 -29.65 20.71
CA ASN A 62 -5.23 -31.06 20.56
C ASN A 62 -5.25 -31.52 19.08
N GLU A 63 -5.72 -30.66 18.16
CA GLU A 63 -5.83 -31.06 16.76
C GLU A 63 -4.61 -30.67 15.92
N LYS A 64 -3.90 -29.60 16.31
CA LYS A 64 -2.81 -29.04 15.51
C LYS A 64 -1.42 -29.23 16.12
N ASN A 65 -1.30 -29.75 17.34
CA ASN A 65 -0.05 -29.95 18.05
C ASN A 65 0.74 -28.66 18.29
N LEU A 66 0.05 -27.52 18.47
CA LEU A 66 0.72 -26.28 18.85
C LEU A 66 1.00 -26.29 20.35
N VAL A 67 2.22 -26.00 20.74
CA VAL A 67 2.58 -25.84 22.15
C VAL A 67 2.02 -24.51 22.64
N ILE A 68 1.22 -24.54 23.70
CA ILE A 68 0.69 -23.35 24.38
C ILE A 68 0.99 -23.52 25.87
N THR A 69 1.84 -22.66 26.41
CA THR A 69 2.31 -22.74 27.79
C THR A 69 1.40 -21.98 28.74
N ASP A 70 0.78 -20.91 28.26
CA ASP A 70 -0.14 -20.05 29.00
C ASP A 70 -1.46 -19.90 28.25
N ASP A 71 -2.52 -20.52 28.79
CA ASP A 71 -3.85 -20.50 28.17
C ASP A 71 -4.53 -19.14 28.30
N ASP A 72 -4.31 -18.45 29.41
CA ASP A 72 -4.89 -17.13 29.63
C ASP A 72 -4.28 -16.11 28.67
N PHE A 73 -2.96 -16.13 28.49
CA PHE A 73 -2.26 -15.34 27.47
C PHE A 73 -2.77 -15.63 26.05
N ALA A 74 -2.98 -16.92 25.74
CA ALA A 74 -3.46 -17.31 24.40
C ALA A 74 -4.90 -16.82 24.17
N VAL A 75 -5.77 -16.91 25.16
CA VAL A 75 -7.14 -16.40 25.09
C VAL A 75 -7.14 -14.87 24.91
N GLU A 76 -6.36 -14.15 25.72
CA GLU A 76 -6.23 -12.69 25.63
C GLU A 76 -5.70 -12.25 24.25
N SER A 77 -4.68 -12.92 23.76
CA SER A 77 -4.12 -12.64 22.42
C SER A 77 -5.17 -12.84 21.30
N LEU A 78 -5.96 -13.92 21.38
CA LEU A 78 -7.03 -14.16 20.42
C LEU A 78 -8.21 -13.18 20.54
N GLN A 79 -8.45 -12.63 21.72
CA GLN A 79 -9.45 -11.55 21.91
C GLN A 79 -8.99 -10.25 21.27
N ASN A 80 -7.70 -9.90 21.41
CA ASN A 80 -7.14 -8.64 20.92
C ASN A 80 -6.88 -8.66 19.41
N ILE A 81 -6.39 -9.80 18.85
CA ILE A 81 -5.91 -9.87 17.45
C ILE A 81 -6.89 -10.61 16.54
N SER A 82 -7.72 -11.49 17.06
CA SER A 82 -8.54 -12.51 16.40
C SER A 82 -7.78 -13.73 15.87
N TYR A 83 -8.44 -14.89 15.90
CA TYR A 83 -7.91 -16.14 15.37
C TYR A 83 -7.51 -16.04 13.88
N TYR A 84 -8.34 -15.36 13.10
CA TYR A 84 -8.10 -15.27 11.66
C TYR A 84 -6.84 -14.46 11.35
N ALA A 85 -6.69 -13.29 11.96
CA ALA A 85 -5.53 -12.43 11.73
C ALA A 85 -4.25 -13.07 12.26
N LEU A 86 -4.24 -13.58 13.50
CA LEU A 86 -3.05 -14.15 14.12
C LEU A 86 -2.68 -15.50 13.49
N ILE A 87 -3.55 -16.50 13.61
CA ILE A 87 -3.24 -17.86 13.17
C ILE A 87 -3.34 -17.96 11.64
N GLY A 88 -4.33 -17.31 11.01
CA GLY A 88 -4.47 -17.30 9.56
C GLY A 88 -3.29 -16.66 8.87
N GLY A 89 -2.80 -15.52 9.38
CA GLY A 89 -1.72 -14.74 8.77
C GLY A 89 -0.32 -15.29 9.05
N TYR A 90 -0.05 -15.76 10.27
CA TYR A 90 1.34 -15.97 10.73
C TYR A 90 1.75 -17.43 10.98
N LYS A 91 0.85 -18.40 10.85
CA LYS A 91 1.15 -19.83 11.08
C LYS A 91 2.13 -20.45 10.08
N HIS A 92 2.26 -19.91 8.86
CA HIS A 92 2.98 -20.57 7.76
C HIS A 92 4.44 -20.94 8.07
N PRO A 93 5.25 -20.13 8.76
CA PRO A 93 6.62 -20.52 9.13
C PRO A 93 6.69 -21.70 10.10
N PHE A 94 5.62 -21.97 10.83
CA PHE A 94 5.54 -22.93 11.93
C PHE A 94 4.80 -24.22 11.54
N ILE A 95 4.37 -24.37 10.29
CA ILE A 95 3.60 -25.53 9.83
C ILE A 95 4.41 -26.36 8.85
N ASP A 96 4.41 -27.67 9.06
CA ASP A 96 4.85 -28.64 8.06
C ASP A 96 3.88 -28.66 6.87
N ILE A 97 4.39 -28.45 5.67
CA ILE A 97 3.61 -28.35 4.43
C ILE A 97 2.86 -29.65 4.10
N HIS A 98 3.43 -30.82 4.46
CA HIS A 98 2.87 -32.13 4.12
C HIS A 98 1.80 -32.58 5.11
N THR A 99 2.08 -32.42 6.40
CA THR A 99 1.15 -32.86 7.47
C THR A 99 0.11 -31.83 7.83
N ARG A 100 0.33 -30.55 7.49
CA ARG A 100 -0.46 -29.39 7.90
C ARG A 100 -0.60 -29.23 9.42
N LYS A 101 0.31 -29.85 10.17
CA LYS A 101 0.45 -29.69 11.63
C LYS A 101 1.62 -28.76 11.93
N TYR A 102 1.62 -28.20 13.11
CA TYR A 102 2.75 -27.43 13.57
C TYR A 102 3.99 -28.31 13.70
N ILE A 103 5.15 -27.76 13.37
CA ILE A 103 6.43 -28.41 13.57
C ILE A 103 6.68 -28.64 15.06
N ASN A 104 7.52 -29.65 15.39
CA ASN A 104 7.86 -29.90 16.80
C ASN A 104 8.42 -28.62 17.43
N GLU A 105 7.99 -28.38 18.68
CA GLU A 105 8.40 -27.20 19.47
C GLU A 105 7.86 -25.82 19.02
N ALA A 106 7.01 -25.76 17.99
CA ALA A 106 6.34 -24.51 17.63
C ALA A 106 5.44 -24.06 18.79
N CYS A 107 5.67 -22.85 19.32
CA CYS A 107 4.91 -22.27 20.38
C CYS A 107 3.94 -21.22 19.88
N PHE A 108 2.82 -21.06 20.59
CA PHE A 108 1.85 -19.99 20.32
C PHE A 108 2.47 -18.60 20.49
N GLU A 109 3.29 -18.48 21.52
CA GLU A 109 4.04 -17.28 21.87
C GLU A 109 4.96 -16.82 20.72
N ASP A 110 5.57 -17.74 19.95
CA ASP A 110 6.39 -17.41 18.78
C ASP A 110 5.54 -16.81 17.64
N ILE A 111 4.30 -17.30 17.49
CA ILE A 111 3.37 -16.74 16.49
C ILE A 111 2.96 -15.32 16.86
N VAL A 112 2.69 -15.07 18.15
CA VAL A 112 2.38 -13.74 18.67
C VAL A 112 3.58 -12.82 18.49
N ALA A 113 4.78 -13.25 18.87
CA ALA A 113 6.01 -12.48 18.72
C ALA A 113 6.29 -12.11 17.25
N LEU A 114 6.01 -13.02 16.32
CA LEU A 114 6.14 -12.73 14.88
C LEU A 114 5.11 -11.69 14.41
N TYR A 115 3.87 -11.75 14.91
CA TYR A 115 2.84 -10.76 14.63
C TYR A 115 3.24 -9.38 15.13
N GLU A 116 3.67 -9.27 16.38
CA GLU A 116 4.10 -8.01 17.01
C GLU A 116 5.30 -7.41 16.28
N PHE A 117 6.30 -8.24 15.94
CA PHE A 117 7.46 -7.82 15.16
C PHE A 117 7.04 -7.24 13.81
N ASP A 118 6.13 -7.90 13.10
CA ASP A 118 5.63 -7.43 11.79
C ASP A 118 4.84 -6.12 11.95
N GLU A 119 4.04 -5.98 13.00
CA GLU A 119 3.28 -4.76 13.29
C GLU A 119 4.21 -3.56 13.56
N GLU A 120 5.23 -3.74 14.41
CA GLU A 120 6.23 -2.70 14.66
C GLU A 120 7.00 -2.34 13.39
N LEU A 121 7.43 -3.33 12.63
CA LEU A 121 8.16 -3.13 11.38
C LEU A 121 7.31 -2.35 10.35
N ARG A 122 6.03 -2.72 10.20
CA ARG A 122 5.06 -1.97 9.37
C ARG A 122 4.92 -0.53 9.82
N GLY A 123 4.82 -0.28 11.12
CA GLY A 123 4.75 1.06 11.71
C GLY A 123 5.96 1.92 11.34
N ILE A 124 7.17 1.35 11.43
CA ILE A 124 8.41 2.02 11.05
C ILE A 124 8.39 2.35 9.55
N PHE A 125 8.09 1.39 8.68
CA PHE A 125 8.04 1.61 7.23
C PHE A 125 7.00 2.66 6.87
N PHE A 126 5.79 2.58 7.42
CA PHE A 126 4.71 3.52 7.15
C PHE A 126 5.10 4.95 7.53
N LYS A 127 5.73 5.15 8.68
CA LYS A 127 6.24 6.45 9.13
C LYS A 127 7.18 7.08 8.12
N TYR A 128 8.12 6.31 7.55
CA TYR A 128 9.08 6.83 6.57
C TYR A 128 8.46 7.03 5.19
N LEU A 129 7.54 6.16 4.78
CA LEU A 129 6.78 6.35 3.53
C LEU A 129 5.96 7.64 3.57
N CYS A 130 5.29 7.94 4.66
CA CYS A 130 4.58 9.21 4.85
C CYS A 130 5.52 10.44 4.79
N ARG A 131 6.78 10.30 5.25
CA ARG A 131 7.78 11.37 5.13
C ARG A 131 8.20 11.59 3.67
N VAL A 132 8.41 10.52 2.91
CA VAL A 132 8.72 10.61 1.47
C VAL A 132 7.54 11.24 0.72
N GLU A 133 6.32 10.79 1.00
CA GLU A 133 5.10 11.33 0.39
C GLU A 133 4.96 12.84 0.62
N ARG A 134 5.10 13.30 1.88
CA ARG A 134 5.05 14.74 2.21
C ARG A 134 6.14 15.54 1.51
N LYS A 135 7.37 15.02 1.48
CA LYS A 135 8.50 15.69 0.81
C LYS A 135 8.27 15.77 -0.69
N MET A 136 7.71 14.73 -1.32
CA MET A 136 7.36 14.76 -2.74
C MET A 136 6.27 15.81 -3.04
N ARG A 137 5.21 15.88 -2.24
CA ARG A 137 4.19 16.93 -2.38
C ARG A 137 4.79 18.33 -2.33
N SER A 138 5.63 18.59 -1.33
CA SER A 138 6.28 19.89 -1.15
C SER A 138 7.21 20.22 -2.31
N SER A 139 8.08 19.29 -2.70
CA SER A 139 9.07 19.51 -3.76
C SER A 139 8.40 19.71 -5.13
N ILE A 140 7.41 18.90 -5.49
CA ILE A 140 6.64 19.06 -6.73
C ILE A 140 5.95 20.43 -6.74
N SER A 141 5.25 20.79 -5.67
CA SER A 141 4.54 22.07 -5.57
C SER A 141 5.49 23.24 -5.70
N TYR A 142 6.62 23.20 -5.00
CA TYR A 142 7.62 24.27 -5.04
C TYR A 142 8.19 24.48 -6.45
N HIS A 143 8.72 23.42 -7.06
CA HIS A 143 9.35 23.55 -8.38
C HIS A 143 8.35 23.87 -9.49
N PHE A 144 7.12 23.36 -9.39
CA PHE A 144 6.06 23.67 -10.34
C PHE A 144 5.66 25.15 -10.24
N CYS A 145 5.32 25.63 -9.04
CA CYS A 145 4.88 27.00 -8.84
C CYS A 145 6.02 28.03 -9.05
N LYS A 146 7.26 27.69 -8.73
CA LYS A 146 8.43 28.51 -9.05
C LYS A 146 8.55 28.79 -10.55
N LYS A 147 8.13 27.84 -11.39
CA LYS A 147 8.23 27.97 -12.85
C LYS A 147 6.98 28.55 -13.49
N HIS A 148 5.82 28.15 -13.02
CA HIS A 148 4.54 28.43 -13.69
C HIS A 148 3.63 29.40 -12.91
N GLY A 149 3.95 29.66 -11.64
CA GLY A 149 3.11 30.48 -10.74
C GLY A 149 2.12 29.67 -9.91
N GLU A 150 1.33 30.40 -9.11
CA GLU A 150 0.44 29.83 -8.10
C GLU A 150 -1.01 29.62 -8.56
N ARG A 151 -1.33 30.05 -9.78
CA ARG A 151 -2.71 29.99 -10.28
C ARG A 151 -3.12 28.58 -10.65
N GLN A 152 -4.37 28.25 -10.37
CA GLN A 152 -4.90 26.91 -10.66
C GLN A 152 -4.90 26.56 -12.14
N GLU A 153 -5.04 27.55 -13.03
CA GLU A 153 -4.99 27.39 -14.47
C GLU A 153 -3.68 26.76 -14.94
N GLU A 154 -2.58 27.02 -14.20
CA GLU A 154 -1.25 26.53 -14.57
C GLU A 154 -1.14 24.99 -14.43
N TYR A 155 -1.63 24.41 -13.34
CA TYR A 155 -1.58 22.95 -13.21
C TYR A 155 -2.72 22.22 -13.95
N LEU A 156 -3.71 22.96 -14.42
CA LEU A 156 -4.74 22.46 -15.31
C LEU A 156 -4.35 22.58 -16.81
N ASN A 157 -3.26 23.26 -17.12
CA ASN A 157 -2.75 23.43 -18.47
C ASN A 157 -1.85 22.26 -18.86
N SER A 158 -2.27 21.45 -19.85
CA SER A 158 -1.51 20.30 -20.33
C SER A 158 -0.12 20.66 -20.90
N ASN A 159 0.10 21.88 -21.35
CA ASN A 159 1.38 22.35 -21.90
C ASN A 159 2.48 22.47 -20.82
N ASN A 160 2.10 22.55 -19.54
CA ASN A 160 3.03 22.62 -18.41
C ASN A 160 3.57 21.25 -17.99
N TYR A 161 3.14 20.18 -18.65
CA TYR A 161 3.60 18.81 -18.44
C TYR A 161 4.55 18.35 -19.57
N GLY A 162 5.18 17.20 -19.36
CA GLY A 162 6.12 16.62 -20.32
C GLY A 162 5.42 16.15 -21.61
N ASN A 163 6.03 16.43 -22.75
CA ASN A 163 5.49 16.03 -24.05
C ASN A 163 5.96 14.62 -24.45
N ILE A 164 5.59 13.60 -23.67
CA ILE A 164 5.86 12.19 -23.97
C ILE A 164 4.56 11.54 -24.44
N PRO A 165 4.47 11.03 -25.69
CA PRO A 165 3.21 10.53 -26.25
C PRO A 165 2.49 9.49 -25.39
N LYS A 166 3.23 8.55 -24.80
CA LYS A 166 2.67 7.52 -23.91
C LYS A 166 2.02 8.07 -22.65
N ASN A 167 2.37 9.29 -22.22
CA ASN A 167 1.86 9.92 -21.00
C ASN A 167 0.62 10.78 -21.25
N LYS A 168 0.28 11.10 -22.49
CA LYS A 168 -0.78 12.04 -22.87
C LYS A 168 -2.13 11.70 -22.20
N ASN A 169 -2.57 10.44 -22.28
CA ASN A 169 -3.83 10.00 -21.66
C ASN A 169 -3.76 10.09 -20.12
N GLY A 170 -2.59 9.79 -19.53
CA GLY A 170 -2.37 9.91 -18.09
C GLY A 170 -2.43 11.36 -17.62
N ILE A 171 -1.80 12.27 -18.34
CA ILE A 171 -1.84 13.72 -18.07
C ILE A 171 -3.29 14.23 -18.14
N THR A 172 -4.05 13.87 -19.18
CA THR A 172 -5.46 14.27 -19.31
C THR A 172 -6.30 13.76 -18.13
N LYS A 173 -6.10 12.52 -17.68
CA LYS A 173 -6.79 11.97 -16.51
C LYS A 173 -6.41 12.70 -15.21
N LEU A 174 -5.11 13.01 -15.03
CA LEU A 174 -4.62 13.76 -13.88
C LEU A 174 -5.25 15.16 -13.84
N ILE A 175 -5.22 15.89 -14.94
CA ILE A 175 -5.79 17.24 -15.06
C ILE A 175 -7.29 17.21 -14.76
N LYS A 176 -8.04 16.27 -15.34
CA LYS A 176 -9.48 16.13 -15.10
C LYS A 176 -9.78 15.88 -13.60
N MET A 177 -8.97 15.07 -12.94
CA MET A 177 -9.09 14.82 -11.51
C MET A 177 -8.79 16.08 -10.69
N LEU A 178 -7.69 16.79 -11.00
CA LEU A 178 -7.33 18.05 -10.34
C LEU A 178 -8.42 19.11 -10.53
N ASP A 179 -8.99 19.23 -11.72
CA ASP A 179 -10.11 20.13 -12.02
C ASP A 179 -11.34 19.80 -11.18
N MET A 180 -11.71 18.52 -11.08
CA MET A 180 -12.80 18.08 -10.22
C MET A 180 -12.55 18.45 -8.74
N MET A 181 -11.35 18.22 -8.24
CA MET A 181 -10.98 18.57 -6.86
C MET A 181 -10.99 20.09 -6.64
N ALA A 182 -10.42 20.85 -7.58
CA ALA A 182 -10.37 22.31 -7.47
C ALA A 182 -11.75 22.95 -7.53
N ASN A 183 -12.62 22.52 -8.46
CA ASN A 183 -13.85 23.26 -8.77
C ASN A 183 -15.11 22.65 -8.17
N LYS A 184 -15.15 21.33 -7.91
CA LYS A 184 -16.38 20.61 -7.53
C LYS A 184 -16.33 19.94 -6.16
N ASN A 185 -15.12 19.74 -5.58
CA ASN A 185 -15.01 19.07 -4.30
C ASN A 185 -15.63 19.91 -3.17
N LYS A 186 -16.45 19.25 -2.33
CA LYS A 186 -17.10 19.83 -1.14
C LYS A 186 -16.68 19.16 0.15
N ASP A 187 -15.97 18.02 0.08
CA ASP A 187 -15.62 17.19 1.23
C ASP A 187 -14.45 17.74 2.04
N HIS A 188 -13.62 18.55 1.40
CA HIS A 188 -12.46 19.19 2.03
C HIS A 188 -12.73 20.67 2.31
N GLU A 189 -13.04 21.00 3.55
CA GLU A 189 -13.35 22.39 3.97
C GLU A 189 -12.30 23.40 3.58
N TYR A 190 -11.00 23.04 3.67
CA TYR A 190 -9.91 23.94 3.28
C TYR A 190 -9.88 24.27 1.77
N LEU A 191 -10.35 23.35 0.89
CA LEU A 191 -10.51 23.63 -0.54
C LEU A 191 -11.68 24.59 -0.77
N VAL A 192 -12.79 24.34 -0.07
CA VAL A 192 -13.97 25.23 -0.13
C VAL A 192 -13.61 26.64 0.34
N TYR A 193 -12.87 26.74 1.45
CA TYR A 193 -12.38 28.01 1.97
C TYR A 193 -11.48 28.74 0.96
N GLN A 194 -10.48 28.06 0.38
CA GLN A 194 -9.58 28.65 -0.63
C GLN A 194 -10.35 29.16 -1.84
N ARG A 195 -11.29 28.35 -2.35
CA ARG A 195 -12.12 28.71 -3.50
C ARG A 195 -12.98 29.94 -3.22
N ASN A 196 -13.65 29.97 -2.08
CA ASN A 196 -14.58 31.05 -1.74
C ASN A 196 -13.86 32.36 -1.42
N LYS A 197 -12.72 32.29 -0.73
CA LYS A 197 -11.98 33.47 -0.28
C LYS A 197 -11.03 34.05 -1.34
N TYR A 198 -10.32 33.18 -2.05
CA TYR A 198 -9.23 33.59 -2.96
C TYR A 198 -9.56 33.38 -4.43
N HIS A 199 -10.66 32.69 -4.74
CA HIS A 199 -11.05 32.31 -6.11
C HIS A 199 -9.93 31.55 -6.85
N ASN A 200 -9.04 30.89 -6.09
CA ASN A 200 -7.88 30.17 -6.57
C ASN A 200 -7.50 29.09 -5.56
N ILE A 201 -7.14 27.91 -6.05
CA ILE A 201 -6.58 26.83 -5.23
C ILE A 201 -5.17 26.56 -5.71
N PRO A 202 -4.15 27.05 -5.00
CA PRO A 202 -2.75 26.82 -5.39
C PRO A 202 -2.38 25.33 -5.35
N LEU A 203 -1.35 24.96 -6.14
CA LEU A 203 -0.93 23.55 -6.24
C LEU A 203 -0.54 22.96 -4.88
N TRP A 204 0.14 23.70 -4.01
CA TRP A 204 0.54 23.22 -2.66
C TRP A 204 -0.66 22.93 -1.74
N VAL A 205 -1.83 23.48 -2.02
CA VAL A 205 -3.05 23.20 -1.28
C VAL A 205 -3.69 21.93 -1.82
N ILE A 206 -3.92 21.85 -3.14
CA ILE A 206 -4.61 20.71 -3.76
C ILE A 206 -3.79 19.42 -3.68
N MET A 207 -2.46 19.49 -3.62
CA MET A 207 -1.58 18.34 -3.45
C MET A 207 -1.88 17.50 -2.21
N ASN A 208 -2.53 18.09 -1.18
CA ASN A 208 -2.92 17.34 0.03
C ASN A 208 -4.08 16.38 -0.20
N THR A 209 -4.84 16.53 -1.28
CA THR A 209 -5.91 15.60 -1.66
C THR A 209 -5.40 14.39 -2.45
N LEU A 210 -4.18 14.46 -2.99
CA LEU A 210 -3.64 13.43 -3.84
C LEU A 210 -3.13 12.24 -3.04
N THR A 211 -3.44 11.04 -3.52
CA THR A 211 -2.81 9.81 -3.02
C THR A 211 -1.34 9.73 -3.45
N PHE A 212 -0.54 8.91 -2.75
CA PHE A 212 0.87 8.74 -3.12
C PHE A 212 1.05 8.23 -4.56
N GLY A 213 0.16 7.36 -5.04
CA GLY A 213 0.16 6.91 -6.43
C GLY A 213 -0.08 8.04 -7.44
N GLN A 214 -0.98 8.97 -7.12
CA GLN A 214 -1.25 10.15 -7.95
C GLN A 214 -0.06 11.12 -7.95
N ILE A 215 0.59 11.32 -6.81
CA ILE A 215 1.82 12.11 -6.68
C ILE A 215 2.95 11.48 -7.52
N SER A 216 3.13 10.17 -7.44
CA SER A 216 4.08 9.41 -8.25
C SER A 216 3.84 9.60 -9.75
N LYS A 217 2.58 9.56 -10.18
CA LYS A 217 2.20 9.82 -11.57
C LYS A 217 2.41 11.27 -11.97
N MET A 218 2.06 12.21 -11.13
CA MET A 218 2.32 13.62 -11.38
C MET A 218 3.81 13.86 -11.61
N PHE A 219 4.70 13.33 -10.76
CA PHE A 219 6.15 13.41 -10.95
C PHE A 219 6.57 12.83 -12.31
N GLU A 220 6.06 11.64 -12.71
CA GLU A 220 6.36 11.00 -13.99
C GLU A 220 5.95 11.89 -15.19
N PHE A 221 4.91 12.70 -15.05
CA PHE A 221 4.37 13.55 -16.10
C PHE A 221 5.02 14.93 -16.18
N LEU A 222 5.80 15.34 -15.19
CA LEU A 222 6.51 16.62 -15.25
C LEU A 222 7.59 16.66 -16.33
N PRO A 223 7.95 17.85 -16.85
CA PRO A 223 9.07 18.03 -17.75
C PRO A 223 10.39 17.55 -17.14
N GLN A 224 11.31 17.05 -17.97
CA GLN A 224 12.57 16.42 -17.50
C GLN A 224 13.47 17.34 -16.67
N ASN A 225 13.50 18.63 -16.97
CA ASN A 225 14.25 19.62 -16.20
C ASN A 225 13.68 19.78 -14.79
N MET A 226 12.36 19.81 -14.65
CA MET A 226 11.68 19.88 -13.34
C MET A 226 11.86 18.58 -12.54
N GLN A 227 11.74 17.41 -13.19
CA GLN A 227 12.08 16.13 -12.56
C GLN A 227 13.52 16.13 -12.02
N GLY A 228 14.48 16.71 -12.80
CA GLY A 228 15.87 16.84 -12.36
C GLY A 228 16.03 17.68 -11.11
N ALA A 229 15.37 18.84 -11.07
CA ALA A 229 15.41 19.73 -9.90
C ALA A 229 14.82 19.07 -8.65
N ILE A 230 13.67 18.38 -8.79
CA ILE A 230 13.06 17.59 -7.69
C ILE A 230 14.01 16.48 -7.23
N CYS A 231 14.68 15.76 -8.13
CA CYS A 231 15.62 14.72 -7.78
C CYS A 231 16.82 15.23 -6.96
N GLN A 232 17.25 16.48 -7.17
CA GLN A 232 18.29 17.12 -6.35
C GLN A 232 17.86 17.26 -4.88
N ASP A 233 16.59 17.56 -4.61
CA ASP A 233 16.06 17.63 -3.24
C ASP A 233 16.13 16.28 -2.51
N PHE A 234 16.26 15.17 -3.25
CA PHE A 234 16.35 13.79 -2.75
C PHE A 234 17.76 13.20 -2.82
N GLY A 235 18.81 14.06 -2.86
CA GLY A 235 20.20 13.58 -2.86
C GLY A 235 20.68 13.12 -4.23
N ASN A 236 20.26 13.82 -5.29
CA ASN A 236 20.69 13.58 -6.67
C ASN A 236 20.36 12.17 -7.22
N VAL A 237 19.22 11.61 -6.79
CA VAL A 237 18.68 10.37 -7.36
C VAL A 237 18.45 10.55 -8.87
N LYS A 238 18.81 9.57 -9.68
CA LYS A 238 18.54 9.62 -11.13
C LYS A 238 17.03 9.60 -11.41
N LYS A 239 16.57 10.41 -12.38
CA LYS A 239 15.13 10.54 -12.71
C LYS A 239 14.43 9.19 -12.95
N ASN A 240 15.05 8.32 -13.74
CA ASN A 240 14.49 7.01 -14.03
C ASN A 240 14.42 6.08 -12.80
N GLU A 241 15.35 6.22 -11.88
CA GLU A 241 15.34 5.50 -10.60
C GLU A 241 14.25 6.05 -9.69
N MET A 242 14.11 7.38 -9.59
CA MET A 242 13.05 8.02 -8.82
C MET A 242 11.66 7.54 -9.26
N ILE A 243 11.39 7.46 -10.57
CA ILE A 243 10.12 6.94 -11.09
C ILE A 243 9.89 5.49 -10.63
N LYS A 244 10.93 4.64 -10.69
CA LYS A 244 10.83 3.25 -10.22
C LYS A 244 10.61 3.18 -8.72
N TYR A 245 11.36 3.95 -7.94
CA TYR A 245 11.23 3.98 -6.48
C TYR A 245 9.83 4.43 -6.05
N LEU A 246 9.30 5.49 -6.62
CA LEU A 246 7.97 5.97 -6.28
C LEU A 246 6.87 4.95 -6.59
N LYS A 247 7.00 4.21 -7.71
CA LYS A 247 6.05 3.12 -8.04
C LYS A 247 6.08 2.02 -6.98
N VAL A 248 7.28 1.57 -6.61
CA VAL A 248 7.46 0.52 -5.60
C VAL A 248 6.99 0.98 -4.22
N LEU A 249 7.39 2.18 -3.80
CA LEU A 249 6.98 2.75 -2.51
C LEU A 249 5.45 2.93 -2.43
N THR A 250 4.79 3.24 -3.57
CA THR A 250 3.32 3.29 -3.64
C THR A 250 2.69 1.92 -3.37
N LEU A 251 3.25 0.84 -3.94
CA LEU A 251 2.76 -0.51 -3.69
C LEU A 251 2.92 -0.89 -2.21
N TYR A 252 4.12 -0.68 -1.64
CA TYR A 252 4.35 -0.95 -0.22
C TYR A 252 3.43 -0.13 0.69
N ARG A 253 3.25 1.17 0.41
CA ARG A 253 2.34 2.02 1.18
C ARG A 253 0.92 1.46 1.21
N ASN A 254 0.45 0.97 0.07
CA ASN A 254 -0.88 0.37 -0.02
C ASN A 254 -0.92 -0.99 0.72
N CYS A 255 0.06 -1.86 0.53
CA CYS A 255 0.14 -3.13 1.26
C CYS A 255 0.12 -2.92 2.78
N LEU A 256 0.92 -1.95 3.29
CA LEU A 256 0.99 -1.66 4.73
C LEU A 256 -0.33 -1.15 5.32
N LEU A 257 -1.22 -0.57 4.51
CA LEU A 257 -2.54 -0.14 4.94
C LEU A 257 -3.57 -1.28 4.94
N TYR A 258 -3.52 -2.15 3.90
CA TYR A 258 -4.54 -3.19 3.72
C TYR A 258 -4.30 -4.45 4.56
N THR A 259 -3.06 -4.70 5.00
CA THR A 259 -2.75 -5.87 5.83
C THR A 259 -3.06 -5.68 7.32
N SER A 260 -3.40 -4.46 7.75
CA SER A 260 -3.89 -4.22 9.12
C SER A 260 -5.37 -4.60 9.30
N ASP A 261 -6.11 -4.82 8.20
CA ASP A 261 -7.55 -5.09 8.21
C ASP A 261 -7.91 -6.50 7.68
N ALA A 262 -6.90 -7.36 7.42
CA ALA A 262 -7.12 -8.68 6.80
C ALA A 262 -7.15 -9.82 7.82
#